data_db66e952ab45e408b50e889a83f0cb52
#
_entry.id   db66e952ab45e408b50e889a83f0cb52
#
_cell.length_a   1.000
_cell.length_b   1.000
_cell.length_c   1.000
_cell.angle_alpha   90.00
_cell.angle_beta   90.00
_cell.angle_gamma   90.00
#
_symmetry.space_group_name_H-M   'P 1'
#
loop_
_entity.id
_entity.type
_entity.pdbx_description
1 polymer ?
#
loop_
_entity_poly.entity_id
_entity_poly.type
_entity_poly.pdbx_seq_one_letter_code
_entity_poly.pdbx_strand_id
1 'polypeptide(L)'
;MTRRRIPRRTALALALGGAASAIGAPAIAQRARGPRVYMVTFRGWTDSDQGFKDYFERRRLPIDIVHRDVGGSTARLPDVVREIKSEKPDLVYAWGTGVALGIMGTAAAPDPARFVTDIPVVFLNVTDPVGSGIIRDLNPTRRNIAGSTFLAPVSSLLQALQSYRPVYRLGAIYNPSEANSVAIINEVRDQGKQANITLIERPVPLRGLEPDRDAVPRLLDELVAEGAQFLFMPPDSFLSRRVEQVTEEALNRKLPAFAAAEGTLGAGQALMGLISRYHSIGQLAGLQADQILFQGADPGSLPIGSLRRFSLVLRMAVARRLELYPPMLLLRVAESI
;
A
#
# COMPACT_ATOMS: atom_id res chain seq x y z
N MET A 1 -58.94 71.91 51.03
CA MET A 1 -58.74 71.02 52.20
C MET A 1 -58.46 69.65 51.55
N THR A 2 -57.39 69.09 51.56
CA THR A 2 -56.42 68.51 52.40
C THR A 2 -55.23 68.04 51.60
N ARG A 3 -54.00 68.41 51.95
CA ARG A 3 -52.70 67.98 51.42
C ARG A 3 -52.49 66.49 51.71
N ARG A 4 -51.95 65.73 50.75
CA ARG A 4 -51.20 64.51 51.14
C ARG A 4 -49.86 64.47 50.36
N ARG A 5 -48.80 64.29 51.13
CA ARG A 5 -47.39 64.28 50.85
C ARG A 5 -46.98 62.96 50.08
N ILE A 6 -46.08 63.09 49.12
CA ILE A 6 -45.37 62.00 48.50
C ILE A 6 -44.07 61.73 49.29
N PRO A 7 -43.75 60.52 49.74
CA PRO A 7 -42.45 60.24 50.31
C PRO A 7 -41.41 59.89 49.19
N ARG A 8 -40.28 60.57 49.36
CA ARG A 8 -39.03 60.21 48.68
C ARG A 8 -38.54 58.86 49.22
N ARG A 9 -38.34 57.85 48.34
CA ARG A 9 -37.45 56.70 48.47
C ARG A 9 -37.61 55.84 47.22
N THR A 10 -36.65 55.91 46.34
CA THR A 10 -36.12 54.79 45.55
C THR A 10 -35.22 55.34 44.46
N ALA A 11 -33.99 55.53 44.85
CA ALA A 11 -32.87 55.68 43.93
C ALA A 11 -31.78 54.84 44.57
N LEU A 12 -31.68 53.57 44.14
CA LEU A 12 -30.48 52.69 44.23
C LEU A 12 -30.88 51.27 43.83
N ALA A 13 -30.66 50.91 42.57
CA ALA A 13 -30.47 49.52 42.10
C ALA A 13 -30.39 49.50 40.60
N LEU A 14 -29.27 49.87 40.05
CA LEU A 14 -28.89 49.58 38.61
C LEU A 14 -27.39 49.67 38.48
N ALA A 15 -26.67 48.64 39.00
CA ALA A 15 -25.28 48.39 38.67
C ALA A 15 -24.91 46.99 39.20
N LEU A 16 -25.26 45.93 38.45
CA LEU A 16 -24.71 44.59 38.60
C LEU A 16 -25.34 43.72 37.49
N GLY A 17 -24.72 43.66 36.31
CA GLY A 17 -25.20 42.86 35.21
C GLY A 17 -24.28 42.94 33.99
N GLY A 18 -23.00 42.69 34.18
CA GLY A 18 -22.08 42.77 33.02
C GLY A 18 -20.78 41.99 33.25
N ALA A 19 -20.86 40.70 33.50
CA ALA A 19 -19.66 39.85 33.51
C ALA A 19 -20.04 38.37 33.38
N ALA A 20 -20.52 37.93 32.23
CA ALA A 20 -20.61 36.51 31.92
C ALA A 20 -20.79 36.31 30.41
N SER A 21 -19.78 36.49 29.61
CA SER A 21 -19.75 35.98 28.22
C SER A 21 -18.35 36.08 27.65
N ALA A 22 -17.41 35.30 28.14
CA ALA A 22 -16.11 35.15 27.50
C ALA A 22 -15.45 33.81 27.86
N ILE A 23 -16.22 32.72 27.79
CA ILE A 23 -15.63 31.37 27.84
C ILE A 23 -16.38 30.51 26.82
N GLY A 24 -15.86 30.37 25.62
CA GLY A 24 -16.49 29.49 24.64
C GLY A 24 -15.94 29.55 23.20
N ALA A 25 -14.83 30.20 22.93
CA ALA A 25 -14.39 30.35 21.55
C ALA A 25 -13.25 29.47 21.06
N PRO A 26 -12.46 28.72 21.84
CA PRO A 26 -11.43 27.86 21.24
C PRO A 26 -11.88 26.44 20.86
N ALA A 27 -12.96 25.92 21.38
CA ALA A 27 -13.37 24.53 21.16
C ALA A 27 -14.13 24.30 19.83
N ILE A 28 -14.68 25.35 19.24
CA ILE A 28 -15.47 25.24 17.99
C ILE A 28 -14.59 25.37 16.73
N ALA A 29 -13.50 26.08 16.79
CA ALA A 29 -12.60 26.27 15.65
C ALA A 29 -11.75 25.00 15.34
N GLN A 30 -11.51 24.14 16.33
CA GLN A 30 -10.74 22.91 16.15
C GLN A 30 -11.58 21.76 15.56
N ARG A 31 -12.91 21.85 15.60
CA ARG A 31 -13.83 20.88 14.98
C ARG A 31 -14.11 21.12 13.50
N ALA A 32 -13.62 22.21 12.91
CA ALA A 32 -13.78 22.50 11.47
C ALA A 32 -12.75 21.76 10.57
N ARG A 33 -11.66 21.25 11.13
CA ARG A 33 -10.70 20.38 10.43
C ARG A 33 -10.97 18.96 10.87
N GLY A 34 -11.20 18.06 9.88
CA GLY A 34 -11.36 16.64 10.16
C GLY A 34 -10.14 16.01 10.85
N PRO A 35 -10.21 14.74 11.25
CA PRO A 35 -9.06 14.01 11.79
C PRO A 35 -7.85 14.13 10.88
N ARG A 36 -6.66 14.28 11.49
CA ARG A 36 -5.40 14.41 10.76
C ARG A 36 -4.84 13.04 10.45
N VAL A 37 -4.65 12.77 9.15
CA VAL A 37 -4.01 11.56 8.63
C VAL A 37 -2.61 11.90 8.14
N TYR A 38 -1.58 11.30 8.76
CA TYR A 38 -0.21 11.43 8.33
C TYR A 38 0.13 10.33 7.35
N MET A 39 0.14 10.67 6.07
CA MET A 39 0.29 9.72 4.95
C MET A 39 1.77 9.61 4.54
N VAL A 40 2.38 8.46 4.75
CA VAL A 40 3.76 8.18 4.37
C VAL A 40 3.80 7.25 3.16
N THR A 41 4.34 7.75 2.05
CA THR A 41 4.49 6.99 0.79
C THR A 41 5.96 6.70 0.49
N PHE A 42 6.20 5.62 -0.27
CA PHE A 42 7.55 5.22 -0.66
C PHE A 42 8.07 5.93 -1.91
N ARG A 43 7.17 6.21 -2.88
CA ARG A 43 7.53 6.68 -4.22
C ARG A 43 6.53 7.66 -4.83
N GLY A 44 6.18 8.70 -4.11
CA GLY A 44 5.18 9.68 -4.55
C GLY A 44 3.74 9.22 -4.37
N TRP A 45 2.83 9.92 -5.02
CA TRP A 45 1.40 9.65 -5.00
C TRP A 45 1.05 8.54 -5.99
N THR A 46 0.27 7.56 -5.55
CA THR A 46 -0.16 6.39 -6.34
C THR A 46 -1.68 6.27 -6.39
N ASP A 47 -2.20 5.35 -7.21
CA ASP A 47 -3.64 5.07 -7.26
C ASP A 47 -4.19 4.56 -5.92
N SER A 48 -3.35 3.95 -5.06
CA SER A 48 -3.78 3.59 -3.70
C SER A 48 -4.07 4.82 -2.85
N ASP A 49 -3.23 5.85 -2.96
CA ASP A 49 -3.39 7.09 -2.22
C ASP A 49 -4.61 7.85 -2.72
N GLN A 50 -4.85 7.83 -4.04
CA GLN A 50 -6.06 8.38 -4.63
C GLN A 50 -7.31 7.60 -4.18
N GLY A 51 -7.26 6.27 -4.19
CA GLY A 51 -8.37 5.43 -3.71
C GLY A 51 -8.73 5.68 -2.25
N PHE A 52 -7.71 5.89 -1.39
CA PHE A 52 -7.91 6.28 0.00
C PHE A 52 -8.63 7.63 0.11
N LYS A 53 -8.16 8.64 -0.59
CA LYS A 53 -8.77 9.98 -0.62
C LYS A 53 -10.19 9.93 -1.15
N ASP A 54 -10.43 9.24 -2.27
CA ASP A 54 -11.75 9.10 -2.90
C ASP A 54 -12.78 8.41 -1.97
N TYR A 55 -12.31 7.51 -1.10
CA TYR A 55 -13.19 6.89 -0.10
C TYR A 55 -13.85 7.95 0.80
N PHE A 56 -13.04 8.84 1.36
CA PHE A 56 -13.52 9.89 2.26
C PHE A 56 -14.33 10.97 1.52
N GLU A 57 -13.92 11.36 0.32
CA GLU A 57 -14.65 12.33 -0.50
C GLU A 57 -16.06 11.82 -0.85
N ARG A 58 -16.19 10.56 -1.30
CA ARG A 58 -17.49 9.97 -1.62
C ARG A 58 -18.42 9.85 -0.41
N ARG A 59 -17.86 9.60 0.76
CA ARG A 59 -18.62 9.53 2.02
C ARG A 59 -18.84 10.90 2.66
N ARG A 60 -18.26 11.95 2.11
CA ARG A 60 -18.29 13.33 2.65
C ARG A 60 -17.76 13.39 4.09
N LEU A 61 -16.77 12.57 4.42
CA LEU A 61 -16.10 12.56 5.71
C LEU A 61 -14.84 13.45 5.60
N PRO A 62 -14.77 14.54 6.41
CA PRO A 62 -13.62 15.43 6.34
C PRO A 62 -12.40 14.78 6.97
N ILE A 63 -11.26 14.80 6.28
CA ILE A 63 -9.94 14.44 6.81
C ILE A 63 -8.91 15.50 6.38
N ASP A 64 -7.89 15.71 7.22
CA ASP A 64 -6.74 16.57 6.94
C ASP A 64 -5.52 15.68 6.64
N ILE A 65 -5.09 15.63 5.37
CA ILE A 65 -3.99 14.76 4.93
C ILE A 65 -2.67 15.54 4.93
N VAL A 66 -1.71 15.08 5.74
CA VAL A 66 -0.31 15.51 5.71
C VAL A 66 0.50 14.45 4.97
N HIS A 67 0.94 14.76 3.75
CA HIS A 67 1.67 13.81 2.90
C HIS A 67 3.18 13.93 3.06
N ARG A 68 3.86 12.81 3.24
CA ARG A 68 5.34 12.68 3.24
C ARG A 68 5.76 11.54 2.32
N ASP A 69 6.55 11.87 1.33
CA ASP A 69 7.19 10.89 0.45
C ASP A 69 8.65 10.69 0.87
N VAL A 70 9.04 9.43 1.06
CA VAL A 70 10.43 9.11 1.41
C VAL A 70 11.36 9.03 0.18
N GLY A 71 10.82 9.19 -1.04
CA GLY A 71 11.59 9.30 -2.27
C GLY A 71 12.31 8.00 -2.67
N GLY A 72 11.72 6.84 -2.35
CA GLY A 72 12.26 5.53 -2.68
C GLY A 72 13.35 5.02 -1.74
N SER A 73 13.59 5.71 -0.61
CA SER A 73 14.62 5.31 0.37
C SER A 73 14.04 5.27 1.79
N THR A 74 14.20 4.13 2.47
CA THR A 74 13.79 3.96 3.86
C THR A 74 14.72 4.67 4.87
N ALA A 75 15.86 5.19 4.43
CA ALA A 75 16.83 5.87 5.29
C ALA A 75 16.26 7.12 6.01
N ARG A 76 15.21 7.74 5.44
CA ARG A 76 14.55 8.92 6.01
C ARG A 76 13.47 8.57 7.06
N LEU A 77 13.11 7.30 7.20
CA LEU A 77 12.02 6.89 8.10
C LEU A 77 12.26 7.22 9.58
N PRO A 78 13.49 7.15 10.14
CA PRO A 78 13.71 7.58 11.52
C PRO A 78 13.33 9.06 11.76
N ASP A 79 13.57 9.93 10.79
CA ASP A 79 13.20 11.35 10.87
C ASP A 79 11.67 11.52 10.78
N VAL A 80 11.05 10.79 9.86
CA VAL A 80 9.59 10.76 9.68
C VAL A 80 8.89 10.26 10.96
N VAL A 81 9.42 9.22 11.62
CA VAL A 81 8.89 8.73 12.90
C VAL A 81 8.99 9.80 14.00
N ARG A 82 10.10 10.57 14.07
CA ARG A 82 10.21 11.68 15.02
C ARG A 82 9.19 12.78 14.74
N GLU A 83 8.98 13.10 13.46
CA GLU A 83 7.95 14.07 13.04
C GLU A 83 6.54 13.61 13.44
N ILE A 84 6.18 12.35 13.14
CA ILE A 84 4.89 11.76 13.51
C ILE A 84 4.65 11.85 15.03
N LYS A 85 5.66 11.49 15.84
CA LYS A 85 5.55 11.55 17.30
C LYS A 85 5.40 12.99 17.85
N SER A 86 5.99 13.96 17.17
CA SER A 86 5.86 15.38 17.50
C SER A 86 4.49 15.94 17.11
N GLU A 87 4.03 15.63 15.88
CA GLU A 87 2.78 16.14 15.30
C GLU A 87 1.52 15.48 15.90
N LYS A 88 1.66 14.24 16.42
CA LYS A 88 0.60 13.43 17.00
C LYS A 88 -0.68 13.43 16.16
N PRO A 89 -0.62 12.93 14.91
CA PRO A 89 -1.81 12.79 14.07
C PRO A 89 -2.78 11.78 14.66
N ASP A 90 -4.04 11.83 14.22
CA ASP A 90 -5.07 10.88 14.64
C ASP A 90 -4.89 9.50 14.03
N LEU A 91 -4.18 9.42 12.87
CA LEU A 91 -3.88 8.17 12.17
C LEU A 91 -2.64 8.32 11.30
N VAL A 92 -1.84 7.27 11.21
CA VAL A 92 -0.74 7.14 10.25
C VAL A 92 -1.14 6.15 9.15
N TYR A 93 -0.97 6.58 7.91
CA TYR A 93 -1.11 5.73 6.72
C TYR A 93 0.31 5.33 6.25
N ALA A 94 0.57 4.04 6.09
CA ALA A 94 1.90 3.51 5.75
C ALA A 94 1.85 2.69 4.45
N TRP A 95 2.44 3.22 3.38
CA TRP A 95 2.45 2.60 2.06
C TRP A 95 3.66 1.70 1.84
N GLY A 96 3.41 0.40 1.68
CA GLY A 96 4.42 -0.59 1.31
C GLY A 96 5.22 -1.16 2.48
N THR A 97 5.85 -2.32 2.25
CA THR A 97 6.51 -3.12 3.31
C THR A 97 7.63 -2.36 4.01
N GLY A 98 8.50 -1.68 3.26
CA GLY A 98 9.63 -0.95 3.84
C GLY A 98 9.20 0.24 4.72
N VAL A 99 8.18 1.00 4.28
CA VAL A 99 7.62 2.11 5.06
C VAL A 99 6.92 1.59 6.31
N ALA A 100 6.10 0.54 6.16
CA ALA A 100 5.40 -0.09 7.27
C ALA A 100 6.38 -0.57 8.37
N LEU A 101 7.43 -1.30 7.98
CA LEU A 101 8.48 -1.74 8.92
C LEU A 101 9.21 -0.58 9.60
N GLY A 102 9.54 0.46 8.85
CA GLY A 102 10.26 1.62 9.38
C GLY A 102 9.42 2.46 10.35
N ILE A 103 8.08 2.49 10.17
CA ILE A 103 7.17 3.24 11.05
C ILE A 103 6.79 2.44 12.29
N MET A 104 6.36 1.18 12.14
CA MET A 104 5.74 0.42 13.23
C MET A 104 6.59 -0.73 13.77
N GLY A 105 7.75 -1.01 13.16
CA GLY A 105 8.62 -2.13 13.53
C GLY A 105 7.96 -3.48 13.34
N THR A 106 8.58 -4.52 13.91
CA THR A 106 8.07 -5.89 13.88
C THR A 106 7.23 -6.22 15.12
N ALA A 107 6.38 -7.25 15.02
CA ALA A 107 5.59 -7.77 16.14
C ALA A 107 6.44 -8.44 17.22
N ALA A 108 7.63 -8.92 16.86
CA ALA A 108 8.53 -9.61 17.77
C ALA A 108 9.34 -8.64 18.67
N ALA A 109 9.62 -7.43 18.17
CA ALA A 109 10.45 -6.43 18.84
C ALA A 109 9.79 -5.05 18.82
N PRO A 110 8.69 -4.84 19.57
CA PRO A 110 8.08 -3.53 19.69
C PRO A 110 9.03 -2.62 20.49
N ASP A 111 9.43 -1.51 19.92
CA ASP A 111 10.29 -0.51 20.55
C ASP A 111 9.66 0.88 20.42
N PRO A 112 8.97 1.37 21.49
CA PRO A 112 8.34 2.69 21.47
C PRO A 112 9.31 3.86 21.29
N ALA A 113 10.60 3.68 21.56
CA ALA A 113 11.60 4.72 21.33
C ALA A 113 11.85 4.92 19.83
N ARG A 114 11.84 3.83 19.06
CA ARG A 114 12.19 3.80 17.64
C ARG A 114 10.99 3.85 16.71
N PHE A 115 9.83 3.33 17.12
CA PHE A 115 8.67 3.13 16.26
C PHE A 115 7.42 3.83 16.81
N VAL A 116 6.42 3.98 15.96
CA VAL A 116 5.08 4.48 16.32
C VAL A 116 4.29 3.31 16.90
N THR A 117 3.89 3.42 18.16
CA THR A 117 3.15 2.36 18.88
C THR A 117 1.85 2.84 19.52
N ASP A 118 1.74 4.14 19.76
CA ASP A 118 0.65 4.82 20.46
C ASP A 118 -0.35 5.54 19.55
N ILE A 119 0.00 5.71 18.26
CA ILE A 119 -0.87 6.29 17.25
C ILE A 119 -1.37 5.16 16.33
N PRO A 120 -2.66 5.10 15.97
CA PRO A 120 -3.19 4.13 15.02
C PRO A 120 -2.46 4.15 13.68
N VAL A 121 -2.09 2.98 13.16
CA VAL A 121 -1.45 2.84 11.84
C VAL A 121 -2.32 1.97 10.95
N VAL A 122 -2.62 2.44 9.74
CA VAL A 122 -3.20 1.63 8.66
C VAL A 122 -2.15 1.42 7.59
N PHE A 123 -1.72 0.17 7.40
CA PHE A 123 -0.78 -0.17 6.34
C PHE A 123 -1.50 -0.74 5.12
N LEU A 124 -0.92 -0.53 3.94
CA LEU A 124 -1.41 -1.09 2.69
C LEU A 124 -0.24 -1.35 1.71
N ASN A 125 -0.53 -2.07 0.62
CA ASN A 125 0.48 -2.48 -0.35
C ASN A 125 1.68 -3.21 0.30
N VAL A 126 1.43 -3.88 1.42
CA VAL A 126 2.39 -4.79 2.05
C VAL A 126 2.21 -6.17 1.44
N THR A 127 3.27 -6.69 0.83
CA THR A 127 3.24 -7.96 0.07
C THR A 127 2.95 -9.15 0.98
N ASP A 128 3.75 -9.28 2.05
CA ASP A 128 3.63 -10.34 3.04
C ASP A 128 3.84 -9.74 4.44
N PRO A 129 2.77 -9.33 5.12
CA PRO A 129 2.89 -8.73 6.45
C PRO A 129 3.28 -9.73 7.53
N VAL A 130 3.05 -11.04 7.33
CA VAL A 130 3.46 -12.11 8.25
C VAL A 130 4.95 -12.43 8.06
N GLY A 131 5.36 -12.74 6.82
CA GLY A 131 6.74 -13.07 6.51
C GLY A 131 7.72 -11.91 6.74
N SER A 132 7.24 -10.66 6.59
CA SER A 132 8.03 -9.47 6.96
C SER A 132 8.07 -9.20 8.48
N GLY A 133 7.32 -9.96 9.28
CA GLY A 133 7.26 -9.82 10.74
C GLY A 133 6.48 -8.60 11.24
N ILE A 134 5.75 -7.88 10.39
CA ILE A 134 4.89 -6.77 10.79
C ILE A 134 3.79 -7.25 11.73
N ILE A 135 3.19 -8.39 11.40
CA ILE A 135 2.18 -9.08 12.20
C ILE A 135 2.58 -10.54 12.40
N ARG A 136 1.99 -11.22 13.37
CA ARG A 136 2.27 -12.64 13.63
C ARG A 136 1.45 -13.57 12.73
N ASP A 137 0.22 -13.18 12.45
CA ASP A 137 -0.73 -13.88 11.59
C ASP A 137 -1.79 -12.89 11.07
N LEU A 138 -2.73 -13.34 10.23
CA LEU A 138 -3.76 -12.50 9.63
C LEU A 138 -4.97 -12.23 10.55
N ASN A 139 -4.99 -12.78 11.76
CA ASN A 139 -6.00 -12.50 12.77
C ASN A 139 -5.85 -11.06 13.33
N PRO A 140 -6.80 -10.58 14.14
CA PRO A 140 -6.67 -9.31 14.82
C PRO A 140 -5.32 -9.20 15.54
N THR A 141 -4.55 -8.15 15.23
CA THR A 141 -3.13 -8.06 15.56
C THR A 141 -2.85 -7.81 17.04
N ARG A 142 -3.85 -7.30 17.78
CA ARG A 142 -3.73 -6.78 19.16
C ARG A 142 -2.64 -5.69 19.29
N ARG A 143 -2.22 -5.12 18.18
CA ARG A 143 -1.35 -3.95 18.12
C ARG A 143 -2.19 -2.76 17.66
N ASN A 144 -1.71 -1.54 17.86
CA ASN A 144 -2.38 -0.33 17.37
C ASN A 144 -2.24 -0.18 15.84
N ILE A 145 -2.47 -1.27 15.11
CA ILE A 145 -2.33 -1.35 13.64
C ILE A 145 -3.48 -2.14 13.01
N ALA A 146 -3.95 -1.63 11.88
CA ALA A 146 -4.80 -2.31 10.92
C ALA A 146 -4.13 -2.26 9.54
N GLY A 147 -4.66 -2.96 8.56
CA GLY A 147 -4.12 -2.88 7.22
C GLY A 147 -4.62 -3.98 6.31
N SER A 148 -4.02 -4.06 5.11
CA SER A 148 -4.44 -5.01 4.10
C SER A 148 -3.27 -5.61 3.33
N THR A 149 -3.42 -6.88 2.96
CA THR A 149 -2.63 -7.51 1.89
C THR A 149 -3.20 -7.11 0.53
N PHE A 150 -2.38 -7.16 -0.51
CA PHE A 150 -2.83 -6.80 -1.85
C PHE A 150 -2.50 -7.86 -2.90
N LEU A 151 -1.55 -8.74 -2.61
CA LEU A 151 -1.10 -9.74 -3.56
C LEU A 151 -2.12 -10.88 -3.67
N ALA A 152 -2.35 -11.35 -4.88
CA ALA A 152 -3.05 -12.62 -5.08
C ALA A 152 -2.21 -13.77 -4.51
N PRO A 153 -2.82 -14.82 -3.94
CA PRO A 153 -2.08 -16.01 -3.50
C PRO A 153 -1.17 -16.54 -4.62
N VAL A 154 0.04 -16.95 -4.28
CA VAL A 154 1.02 -17.45 -5.26
C VAL A 154 0.46 -18.62 -6.06
N SER A 155 -0.31 -19.51 -5.42
CA SER A 155 -1.03 -20.59 -6.12
C SER A 155 -1.93 -20.04 -7.24
N SER A 156 -2.64 -18.93 -6.99
CA SER A 156 -3.49 -18.30 -8.01
C SER A 156 -2.69 -17.64 -9.12
N LEU A 157 -1.53 -17.03 -8.79
CA LEU A 157 -0.61 -16.47 -9.79
C LEU A 157 -0.09 -17.57 -10.73
N LEU A 158 0.38 -18.69 -10.17
CA LEU A 158 0.88 -19.82 -10.95
C LEU A 158 -0.24 -20.48 -11.76
N GLN A 159 -1.43 -20.60 -11.20
CA GLN A 159 -2.59 -21.12 -11.92
C GLN A 159 -3.00 -20.21 -13.08
N ALA A 160 -3.00 -18.91 -12.90
CA ALA A 160 -3.28 -17.95 -13.97
C ALA A 160 -2.23 -18.05 -15.08
N LEU A 161 -0.95 -18.18 -14.74
CA LEU A 161 0.13 -18.40 -15.69
C LEU A 161 -0.06 -19.71 -16.48
N GLN A 162 -0.32 -20.81 -15.79
CA GLN A 162 -0.56 -22.12 -16.40
C GLN A 162 -1.82 -22.17 -17.27
N SER A 163 -2.82 -21.34 -16.97
CA SER A 163 -4.03 -21.25 -17.78
C SER A 163 -3.81 -20.57 -19.13
N TYR A 164 -2.74 -19.80 -19.28
CA TYR A 164 -2.33 -19.23 -20.57
C TYR A 164 -1.72 -20.31 -21.49
N ARG A 165 -0.74 -21.02 -20.95
CA ARG A 165 -0.10 -22.20 -21.56
C ARG A 165 0.66 -22.98 -20.49
N PRO A 166 0.97 -24.27 -20.73
CA PRO A 166 1.86 -25.03 -19.84
C PRO A 166 3.23 -24.35 -19.70
N VAL A 167 3.66 -24.09 -18.47
CA VAL A 167 4.94 -23.49 -18.12
C VAL A 167 5.64 -24.42 -17.13
N TYR A 168 6.86 -24.81 -17.45
CA TYR A 168 7.70 -25.71 -16.64
C TYR A 168 8.96 -25.00 -16.12
N ARG A 169 9.38 -23.92 -16.77
CA ARG A 169 10.55 -23.13 -16.41
C ARG A 169 10.17 -21.65 -16.36
N LEU A 170 10.16 -21.12 -15.15
CA LEU A 170 9.77 -19.72 -14.86
C LEU A 170 11.03 -18.95 -14.48
N GLY A 171 11.39 -17.92 -15.25
CA GLY A 171 12.49 -17.02 -14.92
C GLY A 171 12.02 -15.92 -13.99
N ALA A 172 12.86 -15.46 -13.08
CA ALA A 172 12.61 -14.28 -12.26
C ALA A 172 13.87 -13.44 -12.08
N ILE A 173 13.73 -12.12 -12.21
CA ILE A 173 14.71 -11.15 -11.75
C ILE A 173 14.10 -10.36 -10.59
N TYR A 174 14.88 -9.98 -9.58
CA TYR A 174 14.36 -9.29 -8.42
C TYR A 174 15.45 -8.53 -7.66
N ASN A 175 15.04 -7.53 -6.89
CA ASN A 175 15.92 -6.80 -5.99
C ASN A 175 16.14 -7.59 -4.70
N PRO A 176 17.34 -8.12 -4.43
CA PRO A 176 17.60 -8.92 -3.23
C PRO A 176 17.65 -8.07 -1.94
N SER A 177 17.68 -6.74 -2.02
CA SER A 177 17.64 -5.85 -0.85
C SER A 177 16.21 -5.54 -0.39
N GLU A 178 15.17 -5.90 -1.16
CA GLU A 178 13.77 -5.73 -0.78
C GLU A 178 13.21 -7.01 -0.17
N ALA A 179 12.87 -6.97 1.12
CA ALA A 179 12.34 -8.13 1.84
C ALA A 179 11.06 -8.73 1.19
N ASN A 180 10.18 -7.89 0.66
CA ASN A 180 8.99 -8.33 -0.06
C ASN A 180 9.32 -9.08 -1.35
N SER A 181 10.33 -8.64 -2.11
CA SER A 181 10.75 -9.31 -3.33
C SER A 181 11.33 -10.69 -3.02
N VAL A 182 12.18 -10.78 -2.00
CA VAL A 182 12.75 -12.05 -1.55
C VAL A 182 11.67 -13.01 -1.04
N ALA A 183 10.73 -12.51 -0.23
CA ALA A 183 9.65 -13.33 0.34
C ALA A 183 8.80 -13.98 -0.77
N ILE A 184 8.35 -13.18 -1.76
CA ILE A 184 7.52 -13.71 -2.84
C ILE A 184 8.28 -14.68 -3.75
N ILE A 185 9.57 -14.45 -4.00
CA ILE A 185 10.40 -15.38 -4.78
C ILE A 185 10.57 -16.72 -4.05
N ASN A 186 10.77 -16.70 -2.74
CA ASN A 186 10.82 -17.92 -1.92
C ASN A 186 9.49 -18.69 -2.02
N GLU A 187 8.37 -18.01 -1.90
CA GLU A 187 7.04 -18.63 -1.99
C GLU A 187 6.77 -19.20 -3.40
N VAL A 188 7.13 -18.46 -4.47
CA VAL A 188 7.04 -18.96 -5.86
C VAL A 188 7.91 -20.19 -6.08
N ARG A 189 9.11 -20.23 -5.50
CA ARG A 189 10.00 -21.40 -5.56
C ARG A 189 9.36 -22.63 -4.91
N ASP A 190 8.78 -22.45 -3.73
CA ASP A 190 8.23 -23.56 -2.96
C ASP A 190 6.91 -24.08 -3.55
N GLN A 191 6.01 -23.19 -3.93
CA GLN A 191 4.74 -23.56 -4.57
C GLN A 191 4.93 -23.99 -6.04
N GLY A 192 5.94 -23.45 -6.73
CA GLY A 192 6.31 -23.86 -8.07
C GLY A 192 6.67 -25.36 -8.17
N LYS A 193 7.40 -25.89 -7.18
CA LYS A 193 7.69 -27.32 -7.10
C LYS A 193 6.43 -28.18 -7.09
N GLN A 194 5.39 -27.75 -6.38
CA GLN A 194 4.10 -28.45 -6.32
C GLN A 194 3.32 -28.36 -7.64
N ALA A 195 3.56 -27.29 -8.42
CA ALA A 195 2.96 -27.06 -9.72
C ALA A 195 3.81 -27.59 -10.89
N ASN A 196 4.88 -28.36 -10.64
CA ASN A 196 5.88 -28.81 -11.63
C ASN A 196 6.53 -27.65 -12.40
N ILE A 197 6.76 -26.51 -11.73
CA ILE A 197 7.44 -25.35 -12.29
C ILE A 197 8.81 -25.21 -11.61
N THR A 198 9.87 -25.22 -12.40
CA THR A 198 11.23 -24.88 -11.94
C THR A 198 11.40 -23.37 -12.03
N LEU A 199 11.69 -22.71 -10.90
CA LEU A 199 12.04 -21.31 -10.86
C LEU A 199 13.55 -21.13 -11.16
N ILE A 200 13.87 -20.30 -12.16
CA ILE A 200 15.22 -19.88 -12.51
C ILE A 200 15.39 -18.44 -12.00
N GLU A 201 16.22 -18.25 -10.99
CA GLU A 201 16.33 -16.99 -10.27
C GLU A 201 17.58 -16.21 -10.65
N ARG A 202 17.42 -14.90 -10.84
CA ARG A 202 18.52 -13.96 -11.06
C ARG A 202 18.32 -12.74 -10.17
N PRO A 203 18.89 -12.74 -8.95
CA PRO A 203 18.92 -11.53 -8.15
C PRO A 203 19.73 -10.46 -8.89
N VAL A 204 19.20 -9.24 -8.92
CA VAL A 204 19.91 -8.10 -9.52
C VAL A 204 21.13 -7.77 -8.64
N PRO A 205 22.36 -7.76 -9.19
CA PRO A 205 23.55 -7.36 -8.43
C PRO A 205 23.37 -5.96 -7.83
N LEU A 206 23.97 -5.73 -6.66
CA LEU A 206 23.94 -4.43 -6.01
C LEU A 206 25.23 -3.65 -6.33
N ARG A 207 25.07 -2.34 -6.62
CA ARG A 207 26.16 -1.35 -6.58
C ARG A 207 25.97 -0.52 -5.31
N GLY A 208 26.73 -0.86 -4.26
CA GLY A 208 26.46 -0.36 -2.91
C GLY A 208 25.15 -0.95 -2.37
N LEU A 209 24.16 -0.10 -2.09
CA LEU A 209 22.82 -0.52 -1.62
C LEU A 209 21.76 -0.54 -2.73
N GLU A 210 22.08 -0.08 -3.93
CA GLU A 210 21.14 0.04 -5.03
C GLU A 210 21.31 -1.08 -6.06
N PRO A 211 20.21 -1.62 -6.62
CA PRO A 211 20.28 -2.60 -7.69
C PRO A 211 20.90 -2.04 -8.97
N ASP A 212 21.80 -2.80 -9.58
CA ASP A 212 22.48 -2.44 -10.82
C ASP A 212 21.54 -2.58 -12.03
N ARG A 213 21.04 -1.47 -12.52
CA ARG A 213 20.15 -1.42 -13.69
C ARG A 213 20.81 -1.96 -14.96
N ASP A 214 22.14 -1.82 -15.09
CA ASP A 214 22.87 -2.20 -16.30
C ASP A 214 23.06 -3.72 -16.39
N ALA A 215 22.78 -4.45 -15.30
CA ALA A 215 22.81 -5.91 -15.27
C ALA A 215 21.56 -6.55 -15.92
N VAL A 216 20.43 -5.85 -16.02
CA VAL A 216 19.14 -6.41 -16.46
C VAL A 216 19.24 -7.12 -17.82
N PRO A 217 19.81 -6.55 -18.89
CA PRO A 217 19.91 -7.25 -20.19
C PRO A 217 20.64 -8.60 -20.09
N ARG A 218 21.79 -8.63 -19.40
CA ARG A 218 22.56 -9.87 -19.18
C ARG A 218 21.78 -10.91 -18.40
N LEU A 219 21.08 -10.51 -17.33
CA LEU A 219 20.28 -11.44 -16.53
C LEU A 219 19.13 -12.04 -17.36
N LEU A 220 18.51 -11.28 -18.24
CA LEU A 220 17.50 -11.78 -19.16
C LEU A 220 18.08 -12.75 -20.19
N ASP A 221 19.28 -12.48 -20.73
CA ASP A 221 19.99 -13.41 -21.62
C ASP A 221 20.27 -14.76 -20.94
N GLU A 222 20.72 -14.72 -19.67
CA GLU A 222 20.94 -15.91 -18.86
C GLU A 222 19.64 -16.72 -18.65
N LEU A 223 18.52 -16.04 -18.33
CA LEU A 223 17.23 -16.71 -18.19
C LEU A 223 16.78 -17.39 -19.47
N VAL A 224 16.93 -16.73 -20.61
CA VAL A 224 16.58 -17.30 -21.93
C VAL A 224 17.49 -18.48 -22.26
N ALA A 225 18.80 -18.37 -22.02
CA ALA A 225 19.75 -19.44 -22.24
C ALA A 225 19.45 -20.70 -21.42
N GLU A 226 18.91 -20.53 -20.21
CA GLU A 226 18.45 -21.63 -19.36
C GLU A 226 17.01 -22.09 -19.68
N GLY A 227 16.40 -21.55 -20.72
CA GLY A 227 15.10 -21.99 -21.23
C GLY A 227 13.91 -21.50 -20.41
N ALA A 228 14.01 -20.35 -19.76
CA ALA A 228 12.85 -19.70 -19.15
C ALA A 228 11.76 -19.45 -20.20
N GLN A 229 10.52 -19.82 -19.89
CA GLN A 229 9.38 -19.72 -20.79
C GLN A 229 8.56 -18.43 -20.53
N PHE A 230 8.66 -17.88 -19.32
CA PHE A 230 8.10 -16.62 -18.88
C PHE A 230 9.05 -15.93 -17.90
N LEU A 231 8.98 -14.61 -17.87
CA LEU A 231 9.58 -13.77 -16.82
C LEU A 231 8.51 -13.45 -15.76
N PHE A 232 8.69 -13.95 -14.58
CA PHE A 232 7.87 -13.55 -13.41
C PHE A 232 8.36 -12.22 -12.84
N MET A 233 7.47 -11.26 -12.74
CA MET A 233 7.74 -9.94 -12.18
C MET A 233 7.07 -9.80 -10.82
N PRO A 234 7.81 -9.99 -9.72
CA PRO A 234 7.26 -9.83 -8.36
C PRO A 234 6.90 -8.37 -8.08
N PRO A 235 6.14 -8.09 -6.99
CA PRO A 235 6.02 -6.75 -6.46
C PRO A 235 7.39 -6.28 -5.94
N ASP A 236 8.03 -5.42 -6.71
CA ASP A 236 9.42 -4.99 -6.57
C ASP A 236 9.54 -3.53 -6.99
N SER A 237 10.13 -2.68 -6.13
CA SER A 237 10.22 -1.25 -6.40
C SER A 237 11.22 -0.91 -7.51
N PHE A 238 12.29 -1.69 -7.63
CA PHE A 238 13.25 -1.52 -8.71
C PHE A 238 12.62 -1.86 -10.06
N LEU A 239 11.94 -3.01 -10.16
CA LEU A 239 11.25 -3.44 -11.38
C LEU A 239 10.11 -2.49 -11.75
N SER A 240 9.32 -2.06 -10.77
CA SER A 240 8.19 -1.15 -11.00
C SER A 240 8.62 0.20 -11.57
N ARG A 241 9.75 0.75 -11.10
CA ARG A 241 10.31 2.01 -11.63
C ARG A 241 10.89 1.86 -13.04
N ARG A 242 11.14 0.66 -13.50
CA ARG A 242 11.76 0.33 -14.80
C ARG A 242 10.93 -0.64 -15.61
N VAL A 243 9.66 -0.72 -15.33
CA VAL A 243 8.76 -1.74 -15.92
C VAL A 243 8.78 -1.69 -17.44
N GLU A 244 8.80 -0.51 -18.05
CA GLU A 244 8.89 -0.35 -19.50
C GLU A 244 10.18 -0.93 -20.04
N GLN A 245 11.33 -0.53 -19.49
CA GLN A 245 12.64 -1.01 -19.90
C GLN A 245 12.75 -2.53 -19.75
N VAL A 246 12.44 -3.06 -18.56
CA VAL A 246 12.59 -4.49 -18.25
C VAL A 246 11.71 -5.35 -19.16
N THR A 247 10.45 -4.94 -19.35
CA THR A 247 9.51 -5.73 -20.16
C THR A 247 9.75 -5.59 -21.66
N GLU A 248 10.24 -4.44 -22.15
CA GLU A 248 10.66 -4.31 -23.55
C GLU A 248 11.91 -5.16 -23.84
N GLU A 249 12.90 -5.16 -22.94
CA GLU A 249 14.08 -6.02 -23.04
C GLU A 249 13.72 -7.51 -23.04
N ALA A 250 12.76 -7.92 -22.20
CA ALA A 250 12.24 -9.28 -22.19
C ALA A 250 11.52 -9.62 -23.51
N LEU A 251 10.68 -8.69 -24.00
CA LEU A 251 9.93 -8.85 -25.23
C LEU A 251 10.84 -8.98 -26.47
N ASN A 252 11.93 -8.20 -26.53
CA ASN A 252 12.93 -8.28 -27.59
C ASN A 252 13.62 -9.65 -27.64
N ARG A 253 13.69 -10.36 -26.50
CA ARG A 253 14.19 -11.73 -26.35
C ARG A 253 13.11 -12.80 -26.52
N LYS A 254 11.90 -12.41 -26.91
CA LYS A 254 10.72 -13.27 -27.00
C LYS A 254 10.39 -13.98 -25.67
N LEU A 255 10.76 -13.38 -24.54
CA LEU A 255 10.44 -13.85 -23.20
C LEU A 255 9.19 -13.09 -22.69
N PRO A 256 8.00 -13.71 -22.72
CA PRO A 256 6.79 -13.07 -22.22
C PRO A 256 6.88 -12.80 -20.71
N ALA A 257 6.46 -11.61 -20.28
CA ALA A 257 6.46 -11.26 -18.87
C ALA A 257 5.07 -11.45 -18.23
N PHE A 258 5.06 -11.95 -16.99
CA PHE A 258 3.89 -12.09 -16.13
C PHE A 258 4.05 -11.17 -14.90
N ALA A 259 3.12 -10.23 -14.73
CA ALA A 259 3.12 -9.28 -13.62
C ALA A 259 2.28 -9.78 -12.44
N ALA A 260 2.86 -9.82 -11.25
CA ALA A 260 2.17 -10.21 -10.02
C ALA A 260 1.53 -9.01 -9.29
N ALA A 261 1.83 -7.78 -9.69
CA ALA A 261 1.30 -6.56 -9.08
C ALA A 261 1.03 -5.49 -10.13
N GLU A 262 0.11 -4.55 -9.83
CA GLU A 262 -0.21 -3.44 -10.72
C GLU A 262 1.03 -2.59 -11.04
N GLY A 263 1.92 -2.36 -10.07
CA GLY A 263 3.15 -1.61 -10.29
C GLY A 263 4.13 -2.27 -11.26
N THR A 264 4.15 -3.61 -11.37
CA THR A 264 4.99 -4.36 -12.33
C THR A 264 4.27 -4.67 -13.63
N LEU A 265 2.94 -4.44 -13.70
CA LEU A 265 2.19 -4.40 -14.95
C LEU A 265 2.35 -3.05 -15.64
N GLY A 266 2.04 -1.96 -14.95
CA GLY A 266 2.22 -0.56 -15.32
C GLY A 266 2.02 -0.25 -16.81
N ALA A 267 2.78 0.71 -17.33
CA ALA A 267 2.88 1.05 -18.74
C ALA A 267 3.80 0.09 -19.54
N GLY A 268 4.36 -0.94 -18.88
CA GLY A 268 5.28 -1.89 -19.50
C GLY A 268 4.63 -2.84 -20.50
N GLN A 269 5.45 -3.69 -21.10
CA GLN A 269 5.08 -4.68 -22.11
C GLN A 269 4.89 -6.08 -21.52
N ALA A 270 4.41 -6.19 -20.26
CA ALA A 270 4.05 -7.49 -19.72
C ALA A 270 2.87 -8.08 -20.52
N LEU A 271 3.00 -9.37 -20.91
CA LEU A 271 1.97 -10.07 -21.67
C LEU A 271 0.68 -10.21 -20.87
N MET A 272 0.83 -10.54 -19.60
CA MET A 272 -0.31 -10.74 -18.70
C MET A 272 0.05 -10.44 -17.25
N GLY A 273 -0.97 -10.32 -16.42
CA GLY A 273 -0.83 -10.22 -14.97
C GLY A 273 -2.10 -10.61 -14.24
N LEU A 274 -1.94 -11.11 -13.03
CA LEU A 274 -3.05 -11.27 -12.07
C LEU A 274 -2.78 -10.31 -10.92
N ILE A 275 -3.57 -9.24 -10.84
CA ILE A 275 -3.26 -8.09 -9.99
C ILE A 275 -4.43 -7.65 -9.13
N SER A 276 -4.13 -7.03 -8.01
CA SER A 276 -5.06 -6.16 -7.28
C SER A 276 -4.96 -4.74 -7.82
N ARG A 277 -6.11 -4.08 -8.00
CA ARG A 277 -6.13 -2.66 -8.36
C ARG A 277 -5.75 -1.80 -7.16
N TYR A 278 -4.72 -1.00 -7.28
CA TYR A 278 -4.22 -0.13 -6.21
C TYR A 278 -5.29 0.81 -5.66
N HIS A 279 -6.11 1.38 -6.54
CA HIS A 279 -7.24 2.20 -6.12
C HIS A 279 -8.18 1.46 -5.15
N SER A 280 -8.50 0.19 -5.43
CA SER A 280 -9.35 -0.63 -4.55
C SER A 280 -8.69 -0.95 -3.20
N ILE A 281 -7.37 -1.14 -3.19
CA ILE A 281 -6.58 -1.30 -1.96
C ILE A 281 -6.64 -0.02 -1.13
N GLY A 282 -6.50 1.14 -1.77
CA GLY A 282 -6.66 2.44 -1.11
C GLY A 282 -8.04 2.61 -0.48
N GLN A 283 -9.09 2.20 -1.19
CA GLN A 283 -10.46 2.25 -0.63
C GLN A 283 -10.64 1.32 0.56
N LEU A 284 -10.03 0.14 0.55
CA LEU A 284 -10.06 -0.77 1.70
C LEU A 284 -9.34 -0.18 2.91
N ALA A 285 -8.19 0.46 2.69
CA ALA A 285 -7.48 1.21 3.75
C ALA A 285 -8.32 2.40 4.26
N GLY A 286 -9.03 3.10 3.36
CA GLY A 286 -9.98 4.16 3.72
C GLY A 286 -11.14 3.65 4.59
N LEU A 287 -11.68 2.46 4.28
CA LEU A 287 -12.70 1.82 5.12
C LEU A 287 -12.18 1.53 6.54
N GLN A 288 -10.97 0.98 6.66
CA GLN A 288 -10.38 0.70 7.98
C GLN A 288 -10.09 2.00 8.75
N ALA A 289 -9.58 3.02 8.06
CA ALA A 289 -9.35 4.33 8.67
C ALA A 289 -10.66 5.00 9.11
N ASP A 290 -11.75 4.88 8.36
CA ASP A 290 -13.09 5.34 8.74
C ASP A 290 -13.57 4.64 10.04
N GLN A 291 -13.43 3.31 10.10
CA GLN A 291 -13.79 2.54 11.29
C GLN A 291 -13.04 3.04 12.54
N ILE A 292 -11.76 3.35 12.39
CA ILE A 292 -10.91 3.85 13.47
C ILE A 292 -11.28 5.30 13.83
N LEU A 293 -11.29 6.22 12.86
CA LEU A 293 -11.38 7.66 13.09
C LEU A 293 -12.79 8.14 13.44
N PHE A 294 -13.82 7.51 12.85
CA PHE A 294 -15.21 7.99 12.97
C PHE A 294 -16.14 7.02 13.70
N GLN A 295 -15.79 5.73 13.77
CA GLN A 295 -16.61 4.72 14.42
C GLN A 295 -16.00 4.20 15.74
N GLY A 296 -14.77 4.64 16.09
CA GLY A 296 -14.12 4.30 17.36
C GLY A 296 -13.63 2.85 17.44
N ALA A 297 -13.43 2.19 16.29
CA ALA A 297 -12.90 0.83 16.29
C ALA A 297 -11.45 0.78 16.79
N ASP A 298 -11.14 -0.20 17.64
CA ASP A 298 -9.76 -0.51 18.00
C ASP A 298 -9.02 -1.11 16.79
N PRO A 299 -7.93 -0.46 16.31
CA PRO A 299 -7.16 -0.97 15.16
C PRO A 299 -6.72 -2.41 15.32
N GLY A 300 -6.29 -2.79 16.53
CA GLY A 300 -5.81 -4.13 16.85
C GLY A 300 -6.90 -5.20 16.83
N SER A 301 -8.18 -4.81 16.83
CA SER A 301 -9.33 -5.71 16.73
C SER A 301 -9.80 -5.93 15.29
N LEU A 302 -9.37 -5.08 14.35
CA LEU A 302 -9.75 -5.21 12.96
C LEU A 302 -8.99 -6.36 12.29
N PRO A 303 -9.69 -7.19 11.47
CA PRO A 303 -9.01 -8.21 10.69
C PRO A 303 -8.13 -7.57 9.62
N ILE A 304 -7.04 -8.23 9.27
CA ILE A 304 -6.23 -7.83 8.12
C ILE A 304 -7.06 -8.00 6.85
N GLY A 305 -7.27 -6.88 6.15
CA GLY A 305 -8.07 -6.85 4.94
C GLY A 305 -7.38 -7.57 3.77
N SER A 306 -8.18 -8.14 2.89
CA SER A 306 -7.71 -8.70 1.62
C SER A 306 -8.77 -8.48 0.56
N LEU A 307 -8.36 -8.13 -0.64
CA LEU A 307 -9.26 -8.11 -1.77
C LEU A 307 -9.62 -9.54 -2.16
N ARG A 308 -10.91 -9.76 -2.43
CA ARG A 308 -11.43 -11.08 -2.86
C ARG A 308 -11.47 -11.24 -4.38
N ARG A 309 -11.20 -10.15 -5.11
CA ARG A 309 -11.23 -10.12 -6.58
C ARG A 309 -9.91 -9.57 -7.09
N PHE A 310 -9.34 -10.30 -8.02
CA PHE A 310 -8.12 -9.94 -8.72
C PHE A 310 -8.45 -9.76 -10.20
N SER A 311 -7.82 -8.77 -10.85
CA SER A 311 -7.95 -8.57 -12.28
C SER A 311 -6.92 -9.43 -13.02
N LEU A 312 -7.41 -10.34 -13.85
CA LEU A 312 -6.58 -10.97 -14.87
C LEU A 312 -6.50 -10.03 -16.07
N VAL A 313 -5.31 -9.52 -16.36
CA VAL A 313 -5.09 -8.54 -17.44
C VAL A 313 -4.27 -9.19 -18.54
N LEU A 314 -4.68 -8.97 -19.79
CA LEU A 314 -4.00 -9.45 -21.00
C LEU A 314 -3.68 -8.28 -21.93
N ARG A 315 -2.42 -8.17 -22.36
CA ARG A 315 -2.00 -7.15 -23.33
C ARG A 315 -1.95 -7.74 -24.74
N MET A 316 -3.03 -7.54 -25.50
CA MET A 316 -3.18 -8.16 -26.84
C MET A 316 -2.17 -7.66 -27.86
N ALA A 317 -1.66 -6.43 -27.71
CA ALA A 317 -0.58 -5.92 -28.55
C ALA A 317 0.72 -6.76 -28.37
N VAL A 318 1.03 -7.13 -27.13
CA VAL A 318 2.19 -7.97 -26.79
C VAL A 318 1.97 -9.41 -27.25
N ALA A 319 0.76 -9.95 -27.09
CA ALA A 319 0.42 -11.28 -27.58
C ALA A 319 0.66 -11.40 -29.11
N ARG A 320 0.28 -10.35 -29.87
CA ARG A 320 0.54 -10.29 -31.33
C ARG A 320 2.04 -10.21 -31.66
N ARG A 321 2.81 -9.37 -30.95
CA ARG A 321 4.27 -9.25 -31.16
C ARG A 321 5.03 -10.56 -30.88
N LEU A 322 4.55 -11.33 -29.91
CA LEU A 322 5.13 -12.63 -29.54
C LEU A 322 4.58 -13.80 -30.38
N GLU A 323 3.52 -13.57 -31.16
CA GLU A 323 2.73 -14.63 -31.83
C GLU A 323 2.22 -15.68 -30.83
N LEU A 324 1.93 -15.22 -29.60
CA LEU A 324 1.54 -16.04 -28.47
C LEU A 324 0.14 -15.63 -28.03
N TYR A 325 -0.88 -16.26 -28.61
CA TYR A 325 -2.27 -15.90 -28.38
C TYR A 325 -2.86 -16.63 -27.17
N PRO A 326 -3.69 -15.93 -26.36
CA PRO A 326 -4.32 -16.56 -25.21
C PRO A 326 -5.42 -17.54 -25.63
N PRO A 327 -5.67 -18.58 -24.84
CA PRO A 327 -6.84 -19.43 -25.01
C PRO A 327 -8.16 -18.65 -24.97
N MET A 328 -9.16 -19.07 -25.75
CA MET A 328 -10.46 -18.41 -25.86
C MET A 328 -11.13 -18.22 -24.48
N LEU A 329 -10.97 -19.18 -23.57
CA LEU A 329 -11.54 -19.11 -22.23
C LEU A 329 -10.97 -17.95 -21.40
N LEU A 330 -9.69 -17.62 -21.55
CA LEU A 330 -9.10 -16.49 -20.85
C LEU A 330 -9.64 -15.16 -21.35
N LEU A 331 -9.93 -15.02 -22.65
CA LEU A 331 -10.50 -13.78 -23.21
C LEU A 331 -11.89 -13.45 -22.67
N ARG A 332 -12.61 -14.44 -22.11
CA ARG A 332 -13.94 -14.23 -21.53
C ARG A 332 -13.88 -13.62 -20.12
N VAL A 333 -12.78 -13.80 -19.41
CA VAL A 333 -12.63 -13.43 -17.99
C VAL A 333 -11.56 -12.36 -17.76
N ALA A 334 -10.69 -12.16 -18.75
CA ALA A 334 -9.59 -11.21 -18.64
C ALA A 334 -9.99 -9.81 -19.13
N GLU A 335 -9.39 -8.80 -18.51
CA GLU A 335 -9.38 -7.44 -19.02
C GLU A 335 -8.35 -7.37 -20.15
N SER A 336 -8.80 -7.09 -21.38
CA SER A 336 -7.91 -6.88 -22.52
C SER A 336 -7.50 -5.41 -22.62
N ILE A 337 -6.20 -5.14 -22.64
CA ILE A 337 -5.63 -3.80 -22.79
C ILE A 337 -4.66 -3.73 -23.99
#